data_b97113e236d3a11a525434372f259ca9
#
_entry.id   b97113e236d3a11a525434372f259ca9
#
_cell.length_a   1.000
_cell.length_b   1.000
_cell.length_c   1.000
_cell.angle_alpha   90.00
_cell.angle_beta   90.00
_cell.angle_gamma   90.00
#
_symmetry.space_group_name_H-M   'P 1'
#
loop_
_entity.id
_entity.type
_entity.pdbx_description
1 polymer ?
#
loop_
_entity_poly.entity_id
_entity_poly.type
_entity_poly.pdbx_seq_one_letter_code
_entity_poly.pdbx_strand_id
1 'polypeptide(L)'
;HSPKRWLPLGAKSPDKEDGEIATMAKFERKTLLDRFHDMVKRREPIIGGGAGTGLSAKCEEAGGIDIIGIYNSGRYRMAGRGSLAGLLAYGDANQIVKEMASEVLPVVKDTPVIAGVNGTDPFLIMDGFLAELKELGFSGVQNFPTVGLIDGVFRANLEETGMGYGLEVEMIRAAHETDLLTTPYVFSAEDAAAMAEAGADLIVCHMGLTTSGTVGAKTAKSLDDCVKLIDEWSEAALKVRDDAIILCHGGPIAMPEDAVFVLNNCANVNGFYGASSMERLPTEVALTEQTRKFKEIKF
;
A
#
# COMPACT_ATOMS: atom_id res chain seq x y z
N HIS A 1 52.72 -36.42 -28.59
CA HIS A 1 51.76 -35.79 -29.54
C HIS A 1 50.70 -36.86 -29.90
N SER A 2 49.49 -36.71 -29.36
CA SER A 2 48.28 -37.45 -29.78
C SER A 2 47.21 -36.45 -30.15
N PRO A 3 46.50 -36.64 -31.28
CA PRO A 3 45.50 -35.70 -31.75
C PRO A 3 44.18 -35.87 -31.02
N LYS A 4 43.56 -34.77 -30.69
CA LYS A 4 42.20 -34.72 -30.09
C LYS A 4 41.18 -35.20 -31.13
N ARG A 5 40.41 -36.21 -30.76
CA ARG A 5 39.26 -36.73 -31.52
C ARG A 5 38.05 -35.80 -31.27
N TRP A 6 37.53 -35.23 -32.36
CA TRP A 6 36.24 -34.52 -32.37
C TRP A 6 35.13 -35.57 -32.37
N LEU A 7 34.14 -35.42 -31.50
CA LEU A 7 32.87 -36.14 -31.54
C LEU A 7 31.84 -35.37 -32.38
N PRO A 8 30.96 -36.07 -33.09
CA PRO A 8 30.03 -35.43 -34.02
C PRO A 8 28.87 -34.73 -33.33
N LEU A 9 28.50 -33.57 -33.88
CA LEU A 9 27.25 -32.84 -33.62
C LEU A 9 26.05 -33.69 -34.03
N GLY A 10 25.20 -34.04 -33.06
CA GLY A 10 23.98 -34.78 -33.34
C GLY A 10 23.29 -35.38 -32.13
N ALA A 11 23.24 -34.65 -31.02
CA ALA A 11 22.34 -34.97 -29.92
C ALA A 11 21.13 -34.04 -29.99
N LYS A 12 19.94 -34.58 -30.27
CA LYS A 12 18.67 -33.87 -30.14
C LYS A 12 18.55 -33.34 -28.72
N SER A 13 18.27 -32.04 -28.58
CA SER A 13 17.85 -31.44 -27.33
C SER A 13 16.55 -32.16 -26.87
N PRO A 14 16.41 -32.46 -25.59
CA PRO A 14 15.10 -32.89 -25.07
C PRO A 14 14.10 -31.77 -25.31
N ASP A 15 12.92 -32.16 -25.74
CA ASP A 15 11.77 -31.32 -25.95
C ASP A 15 11.60 -30.40 -24.72
N LYS A 16 11.64 -29.10 -24.96
CA LYS A 16 11.12 -28.13 -24.02
C LYS A 16 9.62 -28.44 -23.93
N GLU A 17 9.20 -29.07 -22.87
CA GLU A 17 7.85 -28.88 -22.39
C GLU A 17 7.72 -27.38 -22.14
N ASP A 18 6.88 -26.72 -22.92
CA ASP A 18 6.41 -25.35 -22.66
C ASP A 18 5.58 -25.40 -21.37
N GLY A 19 6.26 -25.50 -20.24
CA GLY A 19 5.68 -25.16 -18.96
C GLY A 19 5.48 -23.65 -19.01
N GLU A 20 4.25 -23.18 -19.16
CA GLU A 20 3.84 -21.87 -18.73
C GLU A 20 4.41 -21.69 -17.33
N ILE A 21 5.45 -20.89 -17.20
CA ILE A 21 5.83 -20.32 -15.91
C ILE A 21 4.66 -19.39 -15.59
N ALA A 22 3.66 -19.92 -14.91
CA ALA A 22 2.60 -19.11 -14.33
C ALA A 22 3.31 -18.10 -13.41
N THR A 23 3.38 -16.86 -13.84
CA THR A 23 3.86 -15.74 -13.08
C THR A 23 2.86 -15.50 -11.97
N MET A 24 3.09 -16.14 -10.82
CA MET A 24 2.17 -16.11 -9.69
C MET A 24 2.58 -15.00 -8.75
N ALA A 25 1.63 -14.09 -8.47
CA ALA A 25 1.72 -13.29 -7.25
C ALA A 25 2.03 -14.24 -6.08
N LYS A 26 2.80 -13.76 -5.10
CA LYS A 26 3.21 -14.60 -3.95
C LYS A 26 1.99 -15.18 -3.20
N PHE A 27 0.87 -14.47 -3.22
CA PHE A 27 -0.41 -14.88 -2.65
C PHE A 27 -1.52 -14.63 -3.66
N GLU A 28 -2.39 -15.61 -3.85
CA GLU A 28 -3.59 -15.47 -4.66
C GLU A 28 -4.59 -14.51 -3.98
N ARG A 29 -5.17 -13.57 -4.74
CA ARG A 29 -6.15 -12.60 -4.25
C ARG A 29 -7.31 -13.27 -3.51
N LYS A 30 -7.86 -14.35 -4.05
CA LYS A 30 -8.95 -15.08 -3.41
C LYS A 30 -8.58 -15.59 -2.01
N THR A 31 -7.41 -16.17 -1.86
CA THR A 31 -6.92 -16.69 -0.56
C THR A 31 -6.80 -15.55 0.47
N LEU A 32 -6.33 -14.38 0.05
CA LEU A 32 -6.24 -13.20 0.92
C LEU A 32 -7.62 -12.72 1.34
N LEU A 33 -8.56 -12.61 0.40
CA LEU A 33 -9.93 -12.18 0.69
C LEU A 33 -10.66 -13.15 1.63
N ASP A 34 -10.54 -14.45 1.40
CA ASP A 34 -11.11 -15.47 2.29
C ASP A 34 -10.58 -15.28 3.74
N ARG A 35 -9.26 -15.08 3.90
CA ARG A 35 -8.63 -14.80 5.19
C ARG A 35 -9.17 -13.53 5.83
N PHE A 36 -9.24 -12.42 5.10
CA PHE A 36 -9.69 -11.13 5.62
C PHE A 36 -11.18 -11.16 6.00
N HIS A 37 -12.04 -11.77 5.20
CA HIS A 37 -13.45 -11.95 5.55
C HIS A 37 -13.62 -12.82 6.80
N ASP A 38 -12.78 -13.81 7.00
CA ASP A 38 -12.82 -14.62 8.23
C ASP A 38 -12.34 -13.82 9.45
N MET A 39 -11.37 -12.93 9.32
CA MET A 39 -10.98 -11.98 10.38
C MET A 39 -12.15 -11.05 10.72
N VAL A 40 -12.81 -10.46 9.71
CA VAL A 40 -14.00 -9.61 9.91
C VAL A 40 -15.10 -10.36 10.67
N LYS A 41 -15.42 -11.61 10.30
CA LYS A 41 -16.41 -12.44 11.00
C LYS A 41 -16.04 -12.67 12.47
N ARG A 42 -14.73 -12.83 12.76
CA ARG A 42 -14.24 -13.02 14.14
C ARG A 42 -14.05 -11.70 14.90
N ARG A 43 -14.32 -10.55 14.27
CA ARG A 43 -14.05 -9.20 14.80
C ARG A 43 -12.57 -8.98 15.15
N GLU A 44 -11.68 -9.58 14.39
CA GLU A 44 -10.25 -9.35 14.45
C GLU A 44 -9.91 -8.20 13.50
N PRO A 45 -9.24 -7.13 13.95
CA PRO A 45 -8.92 -6.00 13.08
C PRO A 45 -7.88 -6.40 12.04
N ILE A 46 -8.10 -6.02 10.79
CA ILE A 46 -7.11 -6.13 9.73
C ILE A 46 -6.14 -4.96 9.85
N ILE A 47 -4.87 -5.24 9.99
CA ILE A 47 -3.82 -4.22 10.17
C ILE A 47 -2.94 -4.19 8.92
N GLY A 48 -2.99 -3.07 8.20
CA GLY A 48 -2.07 -2.77 7.12
C GLY A 48 -1.00 -1.77 7.55
N GLY A 49 0.18 -1.83 6.95
CA GLY A 49 1.26 -0.90 7.23
C GLY A 49 2.10 -0.58 6.01
N GLY A 50 2.72 0.61 6.02
CA GLY A 50 3.61 1.07 4.97
C GLY A 50 5.07 0.94 5.38
N ALA A 51 5.84 0.13 4.68
CA ALA A 51 7.29 -0.03 4.88
C ALA A 51 8.10 0.74 3.83
N GLY A 52 9.09 1.50 4.28
CA GLY A 52 10.04 2.23 3.43
C GLY A 52 11.39 1.55 3.26
N THR A 53 11.64 0.48 4.03
CA THR A 53 12.88 -0.34 3.98
C THR A 53 12.57 -1.80 4.23
N GLY A 54 13.48 -2.69 3.84
CA GLY A 54 13.39 -4.11 4.16
C GLY A 54 13.41 -4.39 5.67
N LEU A 55 14.09 -3.55 6.46
CA LEU A 55 14.11 -3.70 7.92
C LEU A 55 12.75 -3.43 8.54
N SER A 56 12.08 -2.34 8.16
CA SER A 56 10.74 -2.02 8.67
C SER A 56 9.74 -3.10 8.27
N ALA A 57 9.74 -3.54 7.02
CA ALA A 57 8.87 -4.62 6.55
C ALA A 57 9.06 -5.92 7.35
N LYS A 58 10.31 -6.29 7.62
CA LYS A 58 10.62 -7.47 8.44
C LYS A 58 10.14 -7.33 9.89
N CYS A 59 10.23 -6.12 10.47
CA CYS A 59 9.75 -5.85 11.81
C CYS A 59 8.22 -5.85 11.88
N GLU A 60 7.56 -5.28 10.88
CA GLU A 60 6.08 -5.28 10.76
C GLU A 60 5.55 -6.71 10.64
N GLU A 61 6.16 -7.55 9.78
CA GLU A 61 5.81 -8.97 9.67
C GLU A 61 6.00 -9.71 10.98
N ALA A 62 7.13 -9.51 11.67
CA ALA A 62 7.38 -10.12 12.98
C ALA A 62 6.38 -9.65 14.06
N GLY A 63 5.81 -8.47 13.89
CA GLY A 63 4.73 -7.92 14.73
C GLY A 63 3.34 -8.49 14.40
N GLY A 64 3.21 -9.27 13.33
CA GLY A 64 1.95 -9.91 12.94
C GLY A 64 1.06 -9.05 12.05
N ILE A 65 1.64 -8.15 11.26
CA ILE A 65 0.89 -7.32 10.32
C ILE A 65 0.21 -8.16 9.23
N ASP A 66 -0.95 -7.73 8.75
CA ASP A 66 -1.74 -8.48 7.77
C ASP A 66 -1.44 -8.09 6.32
N ILE A 67 -1.03 -6.85 6.08
CA ILE A 67 -0.71 -6.29 4.75
C ILE A 67 0.46 -5.32 4.89
N ILE A 68 1.45 -5.42 4.01
CA ILE A 68 2.54 -4.45 3.91
C ILE A 68 2.41 -3.70 2.58
N GLY A 69 2.37 -2.36 2.62
CA GLY A 69 2.39 -1.51 1.44
C GLY A 69 3.76 -0.86 1.25
N ILE A 70 4.29 -0.88 0.02
CA ILE A 70 5.49 -0.10 -0.32
C ILE A 70 5.18 0.91 -1.42
N TYR A 71 5.58 2.15 -1.19
CA TYR A 71 5.42 3.28 -2.11
C TYR A 71 6.55 4.29 -1.92
N ASN A 72 6.75 5.14 -2.91
CA ASN A 72 7.86 6.10 -2.93
C ASN A 72 7.95 6.95 -1.65
N SER A 73 6.81 7.34 -1.04
CA SER A 73 6.81 8.12 0.20
C SER A 73 7.40 7.36 1.39
N GLY A 74 7.36 6.02 1.39
CA GLY A 74 8.02 5.18 2.39
C GLY A 74 9.54 5.40 2.38
N ARG A 75 10.15 5.33 1.20
CA ARG A 75 11.58 5.66 1.02
C ARG A 75 11.92 7.07 1.51
N TYR A 76 11.09 8.06 1.16
CA TYR A 76 11.32 9.45 1.60
C TYR A 76 11.15 9.63 3.11
N ARG A 77 10.17 8.95 3.73
CA ARG A 77 10.02 8.95 5.20
C ARG A 77 11.25 8.42 5.90
N MET A 78 11.78 7.30 5.45
CA MET A 78 12.99 6.71 6.04
C MET A 78 14.25 7.50 5.71
N ALA A 79 14.21 8.38 4.72
CA ALA A 79 15.21 9.42 4.49
C ALA A 79 14.97 10.69 5.33
N GLY A 80 14.03 10.68 6.28
CA GLY A 80 13.73 11.80 7.20
C GLY A 80 12.88 12.91 6.59
N ARG A 81 12.01 12.60 5.60
CA ARG A 81 11.13 13.56 4.93
C ARG A 81 9.66 13.28 5.24
N GLY A 82 8.81 14.29 5.10
CA GLY A 82 7.36 14.13 5.23
C GLY A 82 6.77 13.31 4.09
N SER A 83 5.65 12.63 4.34
CA SER A 83 5.00 11.73 3.36
C SER A 83 4.58 12.43 2.07
N LEU A 84 4.26 13.74 2.10
CA LEU A 84 3.95 14.52 0.89
C LEU A 84 5.10 14.63 -0.10
N ALA A 85 6.34 14.34 0.30
CA ALA A 85 7.46 14.25 -0.64
C ALA A 85 7.17 13.26 -1.77
N GLY A 86 6.35 12.24 -1.52
CA GLY A 86 5.90 11.28 -2.53
C GLY A 86 4.99 11.85 -3.63
N LEU A 87 4.39 13.03 -3.41
CA LEU A 87 3.54 13.72 -4.40
C LEU A 87 4.30 14.75 -5.23
N LEU A 88 5.57 14.98 -4.93
CA LEU A 88 6.39 16.02 -5.56
C LEU A 88 7.38 15.40 -6.54
N ALA A 89 7.92 16.23 -7.44
CA ALA A 89 8.80 15.83 -8.54
C ALA A 89 10.22 15.45 -8.07
N TYR A 90 10.34 14.57 -7.09
CA TYR A 90 11.62 14.12 -6.54
C TYR A 90 12.09 12.77 -7.10
N GLY A 91 11.32 12.17 -7.98
CA GLY A 91 11.65 10.91 -8.64
C GLY A 91 10.44 10.29 -9.31
N ASP A 92 10.67 9.26 -10.10
CA ASP A 92 9.64 8.42 -10.69
C ASP A 92 9.07 7.47 -9.62
N ALA A 93 7.82 7.71 -9.21
CA ALA A 93 7.19 6.97 -8.13
C ALA A 93 7.04 5.48 -8.45
N ASN A 94 6.66 5.13 -9.67
CA ASN A 94 6.46 3.76 -10.11
C ASN A 94 7.79 3.00 -10.22
N GLN A 95 8.84 3.65 -10.72
CA GLN A 95 10.18 3.07 -10.75
C GLN A 95 10.76 2.87 -9.34
N ILE A 96 10.57 3.83 -8.42
CA ILE A 96 11.03 3.72 -7.04
C ILE A 96 10.40 2.51 -6.33
N VAL A 97 9.12 2.22 -6.56
CA VAL A 97 8.45 1.04 -5.97
C VAL A 97 9.07 -0.25 -6.49
N LYS A 98 9.39 -0.35 -7.79
CA LYS A 98 10.10 -1.51 -8.33
C LYS A 98 11.50 -1.69 -7.74
N GLU A 99 12.23 -0.60 -7.52
CA GLU A 99 13.53 -0.66 -6.83
C GLU A 99 13.39 -1.16 -5.38
N MET A 100 12.39 -0.63 -4.64
CA MET A 100 12.11 -1.05 -3.27
C MET A 100 11.68 -2.52 -3.17
N ALA A 101 11.06 -3.07 -4.22
CA ALA A 101 10.70 -4.49 -4.27
C ALA A 101 11.89 -5.41 -4.03
N SER A 102 13.07 -5.07 -4.57
CA SER A 102 14.29 -5.85 -4.37
C SER A 102 14.79 -5.87 -2.92
N GLU A 103 14.43 -4.88 -2.11
CA GLU A 103 14.78 -4.82 -0.69
C GLU A 103 13.74 -5.52 0.19
N VAL A 104 12.46 -5.38 -0.14
CA VAL A 104 11.34 -5.78 0.72
C VAL A 104 10.89 -7.20 0.46
N LEU A 105 10.63 -7.57 -0.81
CA LEU A 105 10.05 -8.88 -1.14
C LEU A 105 10.89 -10.08 -0.68
N PRO A 106 12.24 -10.05 -0.73
CA PRO A 106 13.04 -11.18 -0.26
C PRO A 106 13.04 -11.39 1.25
N VAL A 107 12.72 -10.37 2.05
CA VAL A 107 12.76 -10.43 3.52
C VAL A 107 11.40 -10.63 4.17
N VAL A 108 10.31 -10.44 3.43
CA VAL A 108 8.93 -10.70 3.85
C VAL A 108 8.53 -12.09 3.37
N LYS A 109 8.02 -12.96 4.25
CA LYS A 109 7.76 -14.38 3.93
C LYS A 109 6.28 -14.71 3.85
N ASP A 110 5.52 -14.31 4.84
CA ASP A 110 4.16 -14.78 5.09
C ASP A 110 3.09 -13.67 4.96
N THR A 111 3.52 -12.42 4.76
CA THR A 111 2.65 -11.26 4.63
C THR A 111 2.55 -10.82 3.16
N PRO A 112 1.34 -10.56 2.62
CA PRO A 112 1.18 -9.99 1.29
C PRO A 112 1.76 -8.58 1.23
N VAL A 113 2.53 -8.30 0.17
CA VAL A 113 3.09 -6.97 -0.12
C VAL A 113 2.33 -6.36 -1.29
N ILE A 114 1.85 -5.14 -1.12
CA ILE A 114 1.16 -4.37 -2.15
C ILE A 114 2.02 -3.20 -2.63
N ALA A 115 1.89 -2.86 -3.90
CA ALA A 115 2.60 -1.76 -4.54
C ALA A 115 1.78 -0.48 -4.54
N GLY A 116 2.36 0.63 -4.09
CA GLY A 116 1.84 1.96 -4.40
C GLY A 116 2.04 2.27 -5.88
N VAL A 117 0.97 2.59 -6.58
CA VAL A 117 0.97 2.90 -8.01
C VAL A 117 0.54 4.33 -8.26
N ASN A 118 1.35 5.09 -8.97
CA ASN A 118 0.96 6.39 -9.49
C ASN A 118 0.06 6.18 -10.71
N GLY A 119 -1.25 6.07 -10.48
CA GLY A 119 -2.24 5.76 -11.52
C GLY A 119 -2.47 6.88 -12.53
N THR A 120 -1.99 8.10 -12.26
CA THR A 120 -2.09 9.25 -13.17
C THR A 120 -0.85 9.41 -14.07
N ASP A 121 0.11 8.48 -14.03
CA ASP A 121 1.33 8.55 -14.83
C ASP A 121 1.01 8.43 -16.34
N PRO A 122 1.19 9.48 -17.15
CA PRO A 122 0.83 9.46 -18.56
C PRO A 122 1.85 8.73 -19.45
N PHE A 123 2.99 8.33 -18.90
CA PHE A 123 4.07 7.64 -19.63
C PHE A 123 4.04 6.12 -19.38
N LEU A 124 3.07 5.64 -18.62
CA LEU A 124 2.95 4.25 -18.25
C LEU A 124 1.86 3.54 -19.06
N ILE A 125 2.17 2.35 -19.57
CA ILE A 125 1.15 1.41 -20.07
C ILE A 125 0.69 0.59 -18.89
N MET A 126 -0.46 0.95 -18.32
CA MET A 126 -0.92 0.45 -17.02
C MET A 126 -1.03 -1.07 -16.95
N ASP A 127 -1.66 -1.72 -17.94
CA ASP A 127 -1.84 -3.18 -17.95
C ASP A 127 -0.50 -3.92 -17.93
N GLY A 128 0.47 -3.44 -18.71
CA GLY A 128 1.82 -4.00 -18.74
C GLY A 128 2.55 -3.82 -17.39
N PHE A 129 2.37 -2.67 -16.76
CA PHE A 129 2.97 -2.40 -15.46
C PHE A 129 2.35 -3.24 -14.33
N LEU A 130 1.03 -3.40 -14.32
CA LEU A 130 0.35 -4.26 -13.35
C LEU A 130 0.79 -5.73 -13.49
N ALA A 131 0.95 -6.22 -14.72
CA ALA A 131 1.51 -7.54 -14.98
C ALA A 131 2.95 -7.66 -14.46
N GLU A 132 3.81 -6.66 -14.69
CA GLU A 132 5.18 -6.62 -14.17
C GLU A 132 5.21 -6.65 -12.63
N LEU A 133 4.33 -5.92 -11.96
CA LEU A 133 4.23 -5.94 -10.49
C LEU A 133 3.87 -7.34 -9.96
N LYS A 134 2.94 -8.00 -10.63
CA LYS A 134 2.55 -9.38 -10.31
C LYS A 134 3.71 -10.35 -10.49
N GLU A 135 4.49 -10.21 -11.58
CA GLU A 135 5.70 -11.01 -11.85
C GLU A 135 6.80 -10.77 -10.82
N LEU A 136 6.95 -9.55 -10.32
CA LEU A 136 7.88 -9.23 -9.25
C LEU A 136 7.50 -9.87 -7.89
N GLY A 137 6.24 -10.31 -7.73
CA GLY A 137 5.75 -10.96 -6.51
C GLY A 137 4.87 -10.09 -5.62
N PHE A 138 4.41 -8.94 -6.12
CA PHE A 138 3.38 -8.16 -5.43
C PHE A 138 2.05 -8.89 -5.43
N SER A 139 1.33 -8.81 -4.33
CA SER A 139 0.01 -9.42 -4.17
C SER A 139 -1.14 -8.48 -4.49
N GLY A 140 -0.86 -7.18 -4.61
CA GLY A 140 -1.88 -6.16 -4.83
C GLY A 140 -1.32 -4.78 -5.05
N VAL A 141 -2.23 -3.80 -5.15
CA VAL A 141 -1.91 -2.40 -5.41
C VAL A 141 -2.71 -1.43 -4.55
N GLN A 142 -2.17 -0.21 -4.40
CA GLN A 142 -2.81 0.94 -3.79
C GLN A 142 -2.52 2.18 -4.63
N ASN A 143 -3.47 3.12 -4.72
CA ASN A 143 -3.31 4.38 -5.46
C ASN A 143 -2.48 5.39 -4.68
N PHE A 144 -1.17 5.22 -4.67
CA PHE A 144 -0.26 6.19 -4.09
C PHE A 144 1.03 6.29 -4.91
N PRO A 145 1.47 7.48 -5.34
CA PRO A 145 0.90 8.83 -5.13
C PRO A 145 -0.54 9.00 -5.60
N THR A 146 -1.28 9.91 -4.98
CA THR A 146 -2.70 10.14 -5.27
C THR A 146 -3.02 11.63 -5.37
N VAL A 147 -3.82 12.02 -6.35
CA VAL A 147 -4.36 13.38 -6.45
C VAL A 147 -5.48 13.64 -5.42
N GLY A 148 -5.98 12.61 -4.76
CA GLY A 148 -6.97 12.73 -3.69
C GLY A 148 -6.51 13.57 -2.50
N LEU A 149 -5.20 13.71 -2.29
CA LEU A 149 -4.61 14.59 -1.27
C LEU A 149 -4.46 16.05 -1.73
N ILE A 150 -4.73 16.34 -2.99
CA ILE A 150 -4.62 17.69 -3.58
C ILE A 150 -6.00 18.32 -3.57
N ASP A 151 -6.10 19.58 -3.17
CA ASP A 151 -7.34 20.33 -3.08
C ASP A 151 -7.32 21.66 -3.85
N GLY A 152 -8.41 22.42 -3.76
CA GLY A 152 -8.54 23.76 -4.30
C GLY A 152 -8.35 23.85 -5.82
N VAL A 153 -7.79 24.99 -6.27
CA VAL A 153 -7.58 25.28 -7.69
C VAL A 153 -6.63 24.27 -8.34
N PHE A 154 -5.63 23.80 -7.62
CA PHE A 154 -4.70 22.81 -8.16
C PHE A 154 -5.42 21.49 -8.48
N ARG A 155 -6.27 20.99 -7.58
CA ARG A 155 -7.08 19.79 -7.85
C ARG A 155 -8.03 20.00 -9.04
N ALA A 156 -8.74 21.13 -9.08
CA ALA A 156 -9.64 21.45 -10.19
C ALA A 156 -8.90 21.44 -11.54
N ASN A 157 -7.73 22.04 -11.60
CA ASN A 157 -6.94 22.06 -12.83
C ASN A 157 -6.43 20.65 -13.25
N LEU A 158 -6.10 19.78 -12.30
CA LEU A 158 -5.75 18.39 -12.60
C LEU A 158 -6.95 17.64 -13.23
N GLU A 159 -8.13 17.79 -12.67
CA GLU A 159 -9.35 17.18 -13.21
C GLU A 159 -9.67 17.70 -14.63
N GLU A 160 -9.62 19.02 -14.83
CA GLU A 160 -9.89 19.67 -16.11
C GLU A 160 -8.89 19.32 -17.22
N THR A 161 -7.67 18.95 -16.84
CA THR A 161 -6.60 18.61 -17.80
C THR A 161 -6.36 17.11 -17.94
N GLY A 162 -7.25 16.28 -17.43
CA GLY A 162 -7.20 14.83 -17.59
C GLY A 162 -6.14 14.13 -16.74
N MET A 163 -5.75 14.73 -15.61
CA MET A 163 -4.83 14.17 -14.62
C MET A 163 -5.53 13.94 -13.26
N GLY A 164 -6.83 13.69 -13.28
CA GLY A 164 -7.68 13.60 -12.11
C GLY A 164 -7.74 12.21 -11.50
N TYR A 165 -8.52 12.12 -10.41
CA TYR A 165 -8.69 10.92 -9.61
C TYR A 165 -9.34 9.76 -10.38
N GLY A 166 -10.11 10.05 -11.44
CA GLY A 166 -10.71 9.02 -12.30
C GLY A 166 -9.69 8.06 -12.91
N LEU A 167 -8.45 8.49 -13.19
CA LEU A 167 -7.38 7.61 -13.66
C LEU A 167 -6.94 6.60 -12.60
N GLU A 168 -6.98 6.97 -11.33
CA GLU A 168 -6.70 6.06 -10.22
C GLU A 168 -7.81 5.02 -10.06
N VAL A 169 -9.07 5.39 -10.29
CA VAL A 169 -10.22 4.47 -10.33
C VAL A 169 -10.05 3.45 -11.47
N GLU A 170 -9.66 3.89 -12.67
CA GLU A 170 -9.39 2.99 -13.80
C GLU A 170 -8.20 2.06 -13.53
N MET A 171 -7.14 2.54 -12.86
CA MET A 171 -6.01 1.70 -12.44
C MET A 171 -6.48 0.61 -11.46
N ILE A 172 -7.34 0.92 -10.50
CA ILE A 172 -7.91 -0.07 -9.57
C ILE A 172 -8.80 -1.07 -10.31
N ARG A 173 -9.59 -0.63 -11.30
CA ARG A 173 -10.37 -1.53 -12.16
C ARG A 173 -9.48 -2.52 -12.92
N ALA A 174 -8.45 -2.01 -13.57
CA ALA A 174 -7.48 -2.85 -14.29
C ALA A 174 -6.75 -3.83 -13.35
N ALA A 175 -6.38 -3.40 -12.15
CA ALA A 175 -5.76 -4.26 -11.15
C ALA A 175 -6.72 -5.37 -10.66
N HIS A 176 -7.99 -5.05 -10.45
CA HIS A 176 -9.02 -6.04 -10.13
C HIS A 176 -9.17 -7.09 -11.22
N GLU A 177 -9.23 -6.65 -12.49
CA GLU A 177 -9.35 -7.54 -13.66
C GLU A 177 -8.12 -8.45 -13.85
N THR A 178 -6.95 -8.02 -13.39
CA THR A 178 -5.70 -8.82 -13.40
C THR A 178 -5.51 -9.68 -12.15
N ASP A 179 -6.52 -9.77 -11.29
CA ASP A 179 -6.51 -10.58 -10.06
C ASP A 179 -5.42 -10.14 -9.06
N LEU A 180 -5.20 -8.83 -8.94
CA LEU A 180 -4.42 -8.22 -7.88
C LEU A 180 -5.35 -7.74 -6.76
N LEU A 181 -4.93 -7.91 -5.50
CA LEU A 181 -5.65 -7.33 -4.36
C LEU A 181 -5.63 -5.80 -4.48
N THR A 182 -6.77 -5.16 -4.27
CA THR A 182 -6.90 -3.72 -4.41
C THR A 182 -7.24 -3.07 -3.07
N THR A 183 -6.45 -2.06 -2.68
CA THR A 183 -6.59 -1.39 -1.38
C THR A 183 -6.58 0.14 -1.51
N PRO A 184 -7.47 0.74 -2.35
CA PRO A 184 -7.38 2.16 -2.65
C PRO A 184 -7.67 3.06 -1.46
N TYR A 185 -6.96 4.20 -1.43
CA TYR A 185 -7.31 5.36 -0.63
C TYR A 185 -8.49 6.10 -1.23
N VAL A 186 -9.43 6.48 -0.38
CA VAL A 186 -10.57 7.32 -0.73
C VAL A 186 -10.65 8.56 0.16
N PHE A 187 -11.20 9.65 -0.36
CA PHE A 187 -11.18 10.98 0.25
C PHE A 187 -12.56 11.63 0.34
N SER A 188 -13.58 10.96 -0.22
CA SER A 188 -14.99 11.38 -0.20
C SER A 188 -15.90 10.16 -0.35
N ALA A 189 -17.21 10.37 -0.17
CA ALA A 189 -18.22 9.35 -0.42
C ALA A 189 -18.29 8.96 -1.91
N GLU A 190 -18.09 9.93 -2.80
CA GLU A 190 -18.04 9.74 -4.25
C GLU A 190 -16.84 8.87 -4.65
N ASP A 191 -15.65 9.17 -4.10
CA ASP A 191 -14.44 8.36 -4.33
C ASP A 191 -14.64 6.92 -3.84
N ALA A 192 -15.26 6.75 -2.67
CA ALA A 192 -15.52 5.44 -2.09
C ALA A 192 -16.48 4.61 -2.95
N ALA A 193 -17.54 5.22 -3.44
CA ALA A 193 -18.49 4.57 -4.36
C ALA A 193 -17.81 4.21 -5.70
N ALA A 194 -17.03 5.13 -6.28
CA ALA A 194 -16.34 4.91 -7.55
C ALA A 194 -15.30 3.77 -7.45
N MET A 195 -14.54 3.72 -6.35
CA MET A 195 -13.58 2.64 -6.10
C MET A 195 -14.28 1.30 -5.87
N ALA A 196 -15.41 1.28 -5.15
CA ALA A 196 -16.24 0.08 -4.99
C ALA A 196 -16.76 -0.43 -6.34
N GLU A 197 -17.25 0.47 -7.23
CA GLU A 197 -17.69 0.13 -8.58
C GLU A 197 -16.54 -0.40 -9.46
N ALA A 198 -15.32 0.09 -9.25
CA ALA A 198 -14.12 -0.43 -9.90
C ALA A 198 -13.68 -1.81 -9.38
N GLY A 199 -14.33 -2.35 -8.36
CA GLY A 199 -14.03 -3.67 -7.80
C GLY A 199 -13.00 -3.64 -6.66
N ALA A 200 -12.85 -2.51 -5.96
CA ALA A 200 -11.94 -2.40 -4.83
C ALA A 200 -12.28 -3.40 -3.71
N ASP A 201 -11.29 -4.08 -3.19
CA ASP A 201 -11.44 -5.12 -2.15
C ASP A 201 -11.44 -4.54 -0.74
N LEU A 202 -10.43 -3.74 -0.42
CA LEU A 202 -10.27 -3.06 0.85
C LEU A 202 -10.25 -1.55 0.60
N ILE A 203 -11.30 -0.86 0.98
CA ILE A 203 -11.40 0.59 0.82
C ILE A 203 -10.82 1.28 2.04
N VAL A 204 -9.78 2.10 1.84
CA VAL A 204 -9.05 2.76 2.92
C VAL A 204 -9.47 4.23 3.01
N CYS A 205 -10.29 4.57 4.01
CA CYS A 205 -10.75 5.93 4.27
C CYS A 205 -9.62 6.80 4.80
N HIS A 206 -9.13 7.73 3.98
CA HIS A 206 -7.95 8.54 4.27
C HIS A 206 -8.30 9.87 4.94
N MET A 207 -8.03 9.98 6.25
CA MET A 207 -8.39 11.15 7.08
C MET A 207 -7.39 12.31 7.03
N GLY A 208 -6.38 12.22 6.20
CA GLY A 208 -5.31 13.21 6.08
C GLY A 208 -3.94 12.67 6.48
N LEU A 209 -2.95 13.55 6.49
CA LEU A 209 -1.58 13.16 6.87
C LEU A 209 -1.51 12.84 8.35
N THR A 210 -0.78 11.77 8.68
CA THR A 210 -0.51 11.38 10.08
C THR A 210 0.10 12.54 10.85
N THR A 211 -0.50 12.86 11.99
CA THR A 211 0.01 13.85 12.94
C THR A 211 1.15 13.28 13.77
N SER A 212 1.77 14.09 14.63
CA SER A 212 2.85 13.68 15.55
C SER A 212 4.21 13.39 14.89
N GLY A 213 5.25 13.34 15.72
CA GLY A 213 6.63 13.15 15.30
C GLY A 213 7.28 14.39 14.68
N THR A 214 8.52 14.23 14.18
CA THR A 214 9.37 15.35 13.74
C THR A 214 8.90 16.00 12.44
N VAL A 215 8.20 15.25 11.59
CA VAL A 215 7.69 15.70 10.28
C VAL A 215 6.18 15.41 10.10
N GLY A 216 5.44 15.23 11.20
CA GLY A 216 3.99 15.03 11.20
C GLY A 216 3.22 16.30 10.87
N ALA A 217 2.02 16.16 10.32
CA ALA A 217 1.12 17.28 10.07
C ALA A 217 0.62 17.90 11.39
N LYS A 218 0.36 19.21 11.36
CA LYS A 218 -0.22 19.95 12.50
C LYS A 218 -1.71 20.20 12.33
N THR A 219 -2.18 20.22 11.09
CA THR A 219 -3.60 20.37 10.75
C THR A 219 -4.25 18.99 10.75
N ALA A 220 -5.24 18.78 11.59
CA ALA A 220 -5.96 17.52 11.69
C ALA A 220 -7.43 17.74 12.00
N LYS A 221 -8.28 16.78 11.60
CA LYS A 221 -9.65 16.65 12.05
C LYS A 221 -9.68 16.16 13.51
N SER A 222 -10.80 16.26 14.19
CA SER A 222 -11.03 15.53 15.43
C SER A 222 -11.28 14.04 15.14
N LEU A 223 -11.10 13.15 16.13
CA LEU A 223 -11.47 11.73 15.96
C LEU A 223 -12.99 11.57 15.73
N ASP A 224 -13.82 12.37 16.39
CA ASP A 224 -15.28 12.36 16.17
C ASP A 224 -15.67 12.77 14.75
N ASP A 225 -14.96 13.73 14.15
CA ASP A 225 -15.19 14.10 12.75
C ASP A 225 -14.71 13.00 11.79
N CYS A 226 -13.63 12.32 12.12
CA CYS A 226 -13.17 11.15 11.36
C CYS A 226 -14.23 10.04 11.38
N VAL A 227 -14.83 9.72 12.53
CA VAL A 227 -15.91 8.72 12.64
C VAL A 227 -17.06 9.05 11.70
N LYS A 228 -17.56 10.29 11.70
CA LYS A 228 -18.67 10.71 10.83
C LYS A 228 -18.34 10.55 9.33
N LEU A 229 -17.16 11.00 8.93
CA LEU A 229 -16.72 10.90 7.53
C LEU A 229 -16.51 9.44 7.10
N ILE A 230 -15.92 8.63 7.96
CA ILE A 230 -15.68 7.21 7.66
C ILE A 230 -17.00 6.46 7.55
N ASP A 231 -17.99 6.73 8.42
CA ASP A 231 -19.31 6.13 8.32
C ASP A 231 -20.01 6.54 7.02
N GLU A 232 -19.98 7.83 6.64
CA GLU A 232 -20.54 8.33 5.39
C GLU A 232 -19.90 7.65 4.17
N TRP A 233 -18.57 7.57 4.12
CA TRP A 233 -17.84 7.00 2.97
C TRP A 233 -17.98 5.48 2.90
N SER A 234 -17.96 4.81 4.06
CA SER A 234 -18.20 3.36 4.12
C SER A 234 -19.60 2.97 3.66
N GLU A 235 -20.62 3.74 4.07
CA GLU A 235 -21.99 3.51 3.59
C GLU A 235 -22.11 3.69 2.08
N ALA A 236 -21.45 4.71 1.50
CA ALA A 236 -21.44 4.93 0.06
C ALA A 236 -20.80 3.76 -0.70
N ALA A 237 -19.68 3.26 -0.24
CA ALA A 237 -19.01 2.09 -0.81
C ALA A 237 -19.84 0.81 -0.70
N LEU A 238 -20.37 0.51 0.50
CA LEU A 238 -21.13 -0.71 0.78
C LEU A 238 -22.50 -0.76 0.10
N LYS A 239 -23.06 0.38 -0.30
CA LYS A 239 -24.26 0.42 -1.18
C LYS A 239 -23.96 -0.08 -2.58
N VAL A 240 -22.74 0.06 -3.05
CA VAL A 240 -22.29 -0.39 -4.37
C VAL A 240 -21.78 -1.84 -4.30
N ARG A 241 -21.00 -2.15 -3.27
CA ARG A 241 -20.37 -3.45 -3.07
C ARG A 241 -20.40 -3.84 -1.59
N ASP A 242 -21.34 -4.69 -1.22
CA ASP A 242 -21.67 -5.04 0.17
C ASP A 242 -20.62 -5.95 0.84
N ASP A 243 -19.74 -6.59 0.07
CA ASP A 243 -18.62 -7.41 0.53
C ASP A 243 -17.29 -6.65 0.66
N ALA A 244 -17.25 -5.36 0.34
CA ALA A 244 -16.03 -4.55 0.50
C ALA A 244 -15.60 -4.43 1.97
N ILE A 245 -14.30 -4.52 2.22
CA ILE A 245 -13.71 -4.36 3.56
C ILE A 245 -13.31 -2.89 3.74
N ILE A 246 -13.62 -2.31 4.89
CA ILE A 246 -13.35 -0.89 5.16
C ILE A 246 -12.24 -0.75 6.20
N LEU A 247 -11.20 0.01 5.87
CA LEU A 247 -10.12 0.35 6.78
C LEU A 247 -10.05 1.87 7.00
N CYS A 248 -9.64 2.30 8.20
CA CYS A 248 -9.36 3.71 8.47
C CYS A 248 -7.86 4.01 8.38
N HIS A 249 -7.50 5.24 8.01
CA HIS A 249 -6.11 5.66 7.84
C HIS A 249 -5.89 7.14 8.11
N GLY A 250 -4.78 7.44 8.78
CA GLY A 250 -4.15 8.77 8.74
C GLY A 250 -4.84 9.86 9.58
N GLY A 251 -4.39 11.09 9.38
CA GLY A 251 -4.83 12.23 10.16
C GLY A 251 -4.52 12.08 11.65
N PRO A 252 -5.51 12.29 12.54
CA PRO A 252 -5.34 12.13 13.97
C PRO A 252 -5.28 10.65 14.42
N ILE A 253 -5.59 9.70 13.54
CA ILE A 253 -5.50 8.25 13.82
C ILE A 253 -4.02 7.87 13.69
N ALA A 254 -3.21 8.21 14.71
CA ALA A 254 -1.76 8.09 14.67
C ALA A 254 -1.22 6.97 15.59
N MET A 255 -1.94 6.66 16.65
CA MET A 255 -1.56 5.69 17.66
C MET A 255 -2.60 4.59 17.80
N PRO A 256 -2.26 3.42 18.38
CA PRO A 256 -3.21 2.33 18.57
C PRO A 256 -4.51 2.74 19.28
N GLU A 257 -4.43 3.65 20.25
CA GLU A 257 -5.58 4.15 21.02
C GLU A 257 -6.56 4.92 20.12
N ASP A 258 -6.04 5.68 19.16
CA ASP A 258 -6.86 6.42 18.19
C ASP A 258 -7.59 5.44 17.26
N ALA A 259 -6.89 4.40 16.81
CA ALA A 259 -7.49 3.35 15.98
C ALA A 259 -8.58 2.59 16.75
N VAL A 260 -8.35 2.27 18.04
CA VAL A 260 -9.34 1.66 18.90
C VAL A 260 -10.58 2.56 19.03
N PHE A 261 -10.40 3.86 19.18
CA PHE A 261 -11.52 4.80 19.24
C PHE A 261 -12.36 4.74 17.95
N VAL A 262 -11.73 4.80 16.79
CA VAL A 262 -12.44 4.76 15.51
C VAL A 262 -13.14 3.41 15.31
N LEU A 263 -12.45 2.30 15.52
CA LEU A 263 -13.01 0.94 15.39
C LEU A 263 -14.22 0.69 16.30
N ASN A 264 -14.26 1.32 17.47
CA ASN A 264 -15.36 1.17 18.41
C ASN A 264 -16.56 2.11 18.14
N ASN A 265 -16.35 3.19 17.38
CA ASN A 265 -17.37 4.21 17.14
C ASN A 265 -17.89 4.25 15.70
N CYS A 266 -17.21 3.60 14.75
CA CYS A 266 -17.69 3.46 13.37
C CYS A 266 -18.50 2.16 13.20
N ALA A 267 -19.52 2.22 12.35
CA ALA A 267 -20.41 1.08 12.10
C ALA A 267 -19.76 -0.03 11.24
N ASN A 268 -18.92 0.34 10.27
CA ASN A 268 -18.50 -0.56 9.19
C ASN A 268 -16.98 -0.76 9.09
N VAL A 269 -16.16 -0.20 9.99
CA VAL A 269 -14.70 -0.30 9.91
C VAL A 269 -14.22 -1.65 10.41
N ASN A 270 -13.35 -2.28 9.63
CA ASN A 270 -12.84 -3.63 9.88
C ASN A 270 -11.35 -3.65 10.28
N GLY A 271 -10.68 -2.49 10.29
CA GLY A 271 -9.26 -2.42 10.63
C GLY A 271 -8.64 -1.06 10.38
N PHE A 272 -7.32 -1.02 10.50
CA PHE A 272 -6.51 0.19 10.38
C PHE A 272 -5.40 -0.02 9.37
N TYR A 273 -5.14 0.99 8.56
CA TYR A 273 -3.99 1.04 7.67
C TYR A 273 -3.09 2.19 8.10
N GLY A 274 -1.84 1.91 8.49
CA GLY A 274 -0.88 2.91 8.93
C GLY A 274 0.29 3.07 7.94
N ALA A 275 0.90 4.23 7.93
CA ALA A 275 2.14 4.47 7.20
C ALA A 275 3.19 5.04 8.16
N SER A 276 3.15 6.34 8.45
CA SER A 276 4.06 6.95 9.43
C SER A 276 3.88 6.41 10.85
N SER A 277 2.66 6.01 11.21
CA SER A 277 2.33 5.41 12.50
C SER A 277 2.98 4.04 12.71
N MET A 278 3.11 3.25 11.65
CA MET A 278 3.70 1.91 11.72
C MET A 278 5.22 1.92 11.65
N GLU A 279 5.82 2.89 10.97
CA GLU A 279 7.24 2.89 10.65
C GLU A 279 8.00 4.09 11.26
N ARG A 280 7.68 5.32 10.82
CA ARG A 280 8.45 6.51 11.19
C ARG A 280 8.38 6.83 12.68
N LEU A 281 7.18 6.87 13.25
CA LEU A 281 6.98 7.24 14.65
C LEU A 281 7.71 6.28 15.60
N PRO A 282 7.56 4.95 15.51
CA PRO A 282 8.32 4.02 16.33
C PRO A 282 9.83 4.15 16.14
N THR A 283 10.30 4.33 14.91
CA THR A 283 11.72 4.48 14.60
C THR A 283 12.31 5.74 15.24
N GLU A 284 11.64 6.89 15.13
CA GLU A 284 12.06 8.14 15.76
C GLU A 284 12.23 7.98 17.28
N VAL A 285 11.27 7.35 17.95
CA VAL A 285 11.29 7.14 19.39
C VAL A 285 12.42 6.17 19.78
N ALA A 286 12.41 4.97 19.20
CA ALA A 286 13.33 3.90 19.62
C ALA A 286 14.81 4.27 19.40
N LEU A 287 15.15 4.84 18.24
CA LEU A 287 16.53 5.23 17.95
C LEU A 287 17.00 6.38 18.83
N THR A 288 16.14 7.38 19.07
CA THR A 288 16.46 8.53 19.93
C THR A 288 16.72 8.08 21.37
N GLU A 289 15.85 7.26 21.92
CA GLU A 289 15.98 6.75 23.29
C GLU A 289 17.21 5.86 23.45
N GLN A 290 17.46 4.96 22.52
CA GLN A 290 18.62 4.09 22.56
C GLN A 290 19.92 4.90 22.51
N THR A 291 19.98 5.92 21.66
CA THR A 291 21.15 6.81 21.56
C THR A 291 21.39 7.57 22.88
N ARG A 292 20.33 8.09 23.52
CA ARG A 292 20.45 8.74 24.84
C ARG A 292 21.03 7.81 25.89
N LYS A 293 20.54 6.56 25.98
CA LYS A 293 21.06 5.56 26.93
C LYS A 293 22.57 5.34 26.76
N PHE A 294 23.04 5.23 25.51
CA PHE A 294 24.48 5.12 25.25
C PHE A 294 25.27 6.39 25.67
N LYS A 295 24.69 7.59 25.46
CA LYS A 295 25.32 8.86 25.85
C LYS A 295 25.39 9.08 27.36
N GLU A 296 24.57 8.41 28.15
CA GLU A 296 24.54 8.48 29.62
C GLU A 296 25.58 7.57 30.28
N ILE A 297 26.28 6.71 29.53
CA ILE A 297 27.37 5.86 30.04
C ILE A 297 28.48 6.75 30.58
N LYS A 298 28.88 6.47 31.83
CA LYS A 298 30.02 7.10 32.49
C LYS A 298 31.13 6.05 32.69
N PHE A 299 32.37 6.45 32.55
CA PHE A 299 33.58 5.59 32.73
C PHE A 299 34.64 6.33 33.52
#